data_fa67dc04fde313e3fa4a9e6edb7b3df5
#
_entry.id   fa67dc04fde313e3fa4a9e6edb7b3df5
#
_cell.length_a   1.000
_cell.length_b   1.000
_cell.length_c   1.000
_cell.angle_alpha   90.00
_cell.angle_beta   90.00
_cell.angle_gamma   90.00
#
_symmetry.space_group_name_H-M   'P 1'
#
loop_
_entity.id
_entity.type
_entity.pdbx_description
1 polymer ?
#
loop_
_entity_poly.entity_id
_entity_poly.type
_entity_poly.pdbx_seq_one_letter_code
_entity_poly.pdbx_strand_id
1 'polypeptide(L)'
;MDNNIKKKKFAKREYIYRKRIPYGMMNFVTVRRDDCYYVDKTSYIEEIERSNKFFFYIRPRRFGKSLTLSMLKQYYDINMADRFEELFGGLYIGENPTPEHNTYLIISLNFAVVDANLENYKKGLDAHCNTEFNYFCDVYAQYLPVDIKEEMNRKDGAAEQLDYLCKECKKTGQKVYLFIDEYDHFTNTILAEPDCLNSYQAETHGTGYLRKFFDTIKSATDSTLERVFVTGVSPVTMDDLASGFNIGTNYSLSYEFNEMAGFTEEDVREMLTYYTDTLNLHNYTVDELIELMKPWYDNYCFAKASYGETTMYNSNMVLYFIDNYIRNRGRLPENMIEENIRLDYNKLRMLIRKDKEFAHDASIIQQLVENGFVAGELKTGFPAEQIGDPDNFVSLLYYFGMVTIAGTHQGKTKFVIPNEVVREQLFRYLLDTYKENDLKYDSYEKGKLESALAYCGEWKPYFEYIADSLHKYSSQRDRQKGEYFVHGFTLAMTCDNKFYRPISEKDTQEGYADIFLCPLVDNFSDMLHSYIVELKYAKSKDTDAHVEQLRQDAIRQVIRYAESEVVTSAIKTTQLHKIIVVYKGTEMVICEEVE
;
A
#
# COMPACT_ATOMS: atom_id res chain seq x y z
N MET A 1 -8.09 -27.93 56.73
CA MET A 1 -7.51 -27.43 55.46
C MET A 1 -8.67 -27.01 54.59
N ASP A 2 -9.06 -25.74 54.70
CA ASP A 2 -10.24 -25.20 53.99
C ASP A 2 -9.81 -24.74 52.60
N ASN A 3 -10.33 -25.42 51.60
CA ASN A 3 -10.21 -25.07 50.18
C ASN A 3 -11.23 -23.98 49.82
N ASN A 4 -10.92 -22.74 50.12
CA ASN A 4 -11.71 -21.59 49.63
C ASN A 4 -11.25 -21.19 48.23
N ILE A 5 -11.72 -21.93 47.19
CA ILE A 5 -11.63 -21.46 45.81
C ILE A 5 -12.70 -20.38 45.64
N LYS A 6 -12.30 -19.11 45.71
CA LYS A 6 -13.13 -17.97 45.36
C LYS A 6 -13.55 -18.10 43.89
N LYS A 7 -14.77 -18.60 43.63
CA LYS A 7 -15.43 -18.47 42.32
C LYS A 7 -15.53 -16.99 42.00
N LYS A 8 -14.71 -16.49 41.07
CA LYS A 8 -14.92 -15.18 40.46
C LYS A 8 -16.32 -15.17 39.84
N LYS A 9 -17.28 -14.46 40.44
CA LYS A 9 -18.56 -14.15 39.81
C LYS A 9 -18.25 -13.26 38.62
N PHE A 10 -18.37 -13.78 37.41
CA PHE A 10 -18.43 -12.94 36.22
C PHE A 10 -19.72 -12.12 36.34
N ALA A 11 -19.60 -10.82 36.52
CA ALA A 11 -20.75 -9.92 36.40
C ALA A 11 -21.34 -10.12 34.99
N LYS A 12 -22.67 -10.30 34.91
CA LYS A 12 -23.38 -10.26 33.64
C LYS A 12 -23.08 -8.92 33.01
N ARG A 13 -22.23 -8.91 31.97
CA ARG A 13 -22.05 -7.71 31.16
C ARG A 13 -23.33 -7.54 30.36
N GLU A 14 -23.89 -6.34 30.38
CA GLU A 14 -24.94 -5.95 29.47
C GLU A 14 -24.39 -6.07 28.06
N TYR A 15 -25.09 -6.80 27.17
CA TYR A 15 -24.67 -6.98 25.79
C TYR A 15 -25.00 -5.69 25.04
N ILE A 16 -23.97 -4.91 24.72
CA ILE A 16 -24.11 -3.73 23.85
C ILE A 16 -24.03 -4.25 22.42
N TYR A 17 -25.13 -4.13 21.69
CA TYR A 17 -25.16 -4.44 20.27
C TYR A 17 -24.30 -3.44 19.51
N ARG A 18 -23.44 -3.96 18.63
CA ARG A 18 -22.62 -3.16 17.72
C ARG A 18 -22.38 -3.92 16.44
N LYS A 19 -22.23 -3.20 15.33
CA LYS A 19 -21.75 -3.80 14.07
C LYS A 19 -20.34 -4.34 14.25
N ARG A 20 -20.04 -5.44 13.59
CA ARG A 20 -18.70 -6.03 13.58
C ARG A 20 -17.77 -5.21 12.70
N ILE A 21 -16.49 -5.19 13.01
CA ILE A 21 -15.47 -4.60 12.12
C ILE A 21 -15.14 -5.63 11.03
N PRO A 22 -15.24 -5.28 9.73
CA PRO A 22 -14.96 -6.21 8.63
C PRO A 22 -13.45 -6.34 8.35
N TYR A 23 -12.62 -6.35 9.40
CA TYR A 23 -11.17 -6.45 9.26
C TYR A 23 -10.78 -7.80 8.63
N GLY A 24 -10.03 -7.75 7.50
CA GLY A 24 -9.63 -8.92 6.74
C GLY A 24 -10.75 -9.60 5.93
N MET A 25 -11.96 -9.02 5.87
CA MET A 25 -13.07 -9.58 5.12
C MET A 25 -13.10 -9.04 3.68
N MET A 26 -13.17 -9.96 2.70
CA MET A 26 -13.25 -9.66 1.28
C MET A 26 -14.57 -10.10 0.63
N ASN A 27 -15.45 -10.78 1.38
CA ASN A 27 -16.71 -11.30 0.88
C ASN A 27 -17.87 -10.39 1.31
N PHE A 28 -18.50 -9.72 0.35
CA PHE A 28 -19.59 -8.77 0.59
C PHE A 28 -20.82 -9.44 1.25
N VAL A 29 -21.19 -10.66 0.82
CA VAL A 29 -22.30 -11.40 1.42
C VAL A 29 -22.07 -11.64 2.92
N THR A 30 -20.84 -12.02 3.27
CA THR A 30 -20.49 -12.23 4.69
C THR A 30 -20.53 -10.91 5.47
N VAL A 31 -20.02 -9.82 4.89
CA VAL A 31 -20.05 -8.49 5.53
C VAL A 31 -21.49 -8.05 5.84
N ARG A 32 -22.43 -8.26 4.90
CA ARG A 32 -23.83 -7.89 5.07
C ARG A 32 -24.56 -8.82 6.03
N ARG A 33 -24.43 -10.14 5.85
CA ARG A 33 -25.08 -11.15 6.68
C ARG A 33 -24.65 -11.10 8.15
N ASP A 34 -23.35 -10.86 8.39
CA ASP A 34 -22.79 -10.85 9.74
C ASP A 34 -22.91 -9.46 10.40
N ASP A 35 -23.69 -8.56 9.78
CA ASP A 35 -23.93 -7.18 10.22
C ASP A 35 -22.63 -6.43 10.57
N CYS A 36 -21.70 -6.43 9.61
CA CYS A 36 -20.49 -5.66 9.74
C CYS A 36 -20.73 -4.17 9.39
N TYR A 37 -19.89 -3.28 9.91
CA TYR A 37 -19.88 -1.89 9.48
C TYR A 37 -19.37 -1.83 8.03
N TYR A 38 -20.20 -1.40 7.13
CA TYR A 38 -19.86 -1.28 5.72
C TYR A 38 -19.83 0.20 5.32
N VAL A 39 -18.69 0.68 4.84
CA VAL A 39 -18.59 2.01 4.20
C VAL A 39 -19.18 1.90 2.82
N ASP A 40 -20.27 2.62 2.59
CA ASP A 40 -21.04 2.48 1.36
C ASP A 40 -20.35 3.16 0.18
N LYS A 41 -19.84 2.35 -0.75
CA LYS A 41 -19.27 2.76 -2.04
C LYS A 41 -20.12 2.29 -3.22
N THR A 42 -21.40 1.93 -2.97
CA THR A 42 -22.26 1.36 -4.01
C THR A 42 -22.74 2.38 -5.04
N SER A 43 -22.65 3.69 -4.76
CA SER A 43 -22.91 4.76 -5.75
C SER A 43 -21.99 4.66 -6.98
N TYR A 44 -20.79 4.11 -6.83
CA TYR A 44 -19.87 3.89 -7.97
C TYR A 44 -20.38 2.90 -9.00
N ILE A 45 -21.40 2.11 -8.69
CA ILE A 45 -22.06 1.23 -9.68
C ILE A 45 -22.60 2.04 -10.85
N GLU A 46 -23.25 3.17 -10.59
CA GLU A 46 -23.75 4.05 -11.65
C GLU A 46 -22.62 4.61 -12.52
N GLU A 47 -21.51 5.01 -11.93
CA GLU A 47 -20.36 5.54 -12.67
C GLU A 47 -19.66 4.44 -13.50
N ILE A 48 -19.59 3.21 -12.99
CA ILE A 48 -19.08 2.04 -13.72
C ILE A 48 -20.00 1.75 -14.93
N GLU A 49 -21.32 1.85 -14.76
CA GLU A 49 -22.27 1.60 -15.86
C GLU A 49 -22.22 2.68 -16.94
N ARG A 50 -21.98 3.94 -16.57
CA ARG A 50 -21.78 5.08 -17.51
C ARG A 50 -20.44 5.02 -18.22
N SER A 51 -19.47 4.29 -17.67
CA SER A 51 -18.12 4.15 -18.21
C SER A 51 -18.03 3.10 -19.32
N ASN A 52 -16.81 2.92 -19.87
CA ASN A 52 -16.57 1.86 -20.84
C ASN A 52 -16.90 0.49 -20.22
N LYS A 53 -17.58 -0.35 -20.97
CA LYS A 53 -17.98 -1.71 -20.56
C LYS A 53 -16.80 -2.62 -20.21
N PHE A 54 -15.59 -2.28 -20.66
CA PHE A 54 -14.36 -3.01 -20.41
C PHE A 54 -13.47 -2.18 -19.50
N PHE A 55 -13.62 -2.43 -18.20
CA PHE A 55 -13.17 -1.57 -17.12
C PHE A 55 -11.92 -2.16 -16.44
N PHE A 56 -10.83 -1.41 -16.44
CA PHE A 56 -9.64 -1.73 -15.64
C PHE A 56 -9.54 -0.78 -14.46
N TYR A 57 -9.26 -1.35 -13.28
CA TYR A 57 -9.11 -0.60 -12.05
C TYR A 57 -7.99 -1.16 -11.18
N ILE A 58 -6.89 -0.46 -11.13
CA ILE A 58 -5.70 -0.82 -10.37
C ILE A 58 -5.60 0.06 -9.14
N ARG A 59 -5.30 -0.54 -7.99
CA ARG A 59 -5.01 0.14 -6.72
C ARG A 59 -3.96 -0.64 -5.96
N PRO A 60 -3.23 0.01 -5.05
CA PRO A 60 -2.35 -0.70 -4.13
C PRO A 60 -3.10 -1.77 -3.35
N ARG A 61 -2.38 -2.70 -2.76
CA ARG A 61 -2.98 -3.73 -1.92
C ARG A 61 -3.69 -3.12 -0.71
N ARG A 62 -4.74 -3.80 -0.23
CA ARG A 62 -5.46 -3.48 1.02
C ARG A 62 -6.33 -2.22 0.97
N PHE A 63 -6.66 -1.75 -0.24
CA PHE A 63 -7.62 -0.67 -0.46
C PHE A 63 -9.07 -1.14 -0.71
N GLY A 64 -9.37 -2.42 -0.52
CA GLY A 64 -10.74 -2.94 -0.65
C GLY A 64 -11.16 -3.39 -2.04
N LYS A 65 -10.24 -3.51 -3.02
CA LYS A 65 -10.55 -3.97 -4.40
C LYS A 65 -11.38 -5.24 -4.47
N SER A 66 -10.95 -6.29 -3.78
CA SER A 66 -11.64 -7.60 -3.80
C SER A 66 -13.01 -7.54 -3.13
N LEU A 67 -13.21 -6.67 -2.12
CA LEU A 67 -14.53 -6.43 -1.53
C LEU A 67 -15.45 -5.71 -2.52
N THR A 68 -14.95 -4.69 -3.23
CA THR A 68 -15.67 -4.00 -4.31
C THR A 68 -16.05 -4.99 -5.41
N LEU A 69 -15.11 -5.83 -5.84
CA LEU A 69 -15.39 -6.89 -6.83
C LEU A 69 -16.48 -7.86 -6.33
N SER A 70 -16.40 -8.26 -5.06
CA SER A 70 -17.40 -9.13 -4.44
C SER A 70 -18.78 -8.46 -4.41
N MET A 71 -18.86 -7.18 -4.11
CA MET A 71 -20.09 -6.40 -4.12
C MET A 71 -20.69 -6.31 -5.54
N LEU A 72 -19.89 -5.96 -6.55
CA LEU A 72 -20.32 -5.88 -7.95
C LEU A 72 -20.87 -7.22 -8.45
N LYS A 73 -20.20 -8.33 -8.14
CA LYS A 73 -20.68 -9.68 -8.52
C LYS A 73 -22.07 -9.96 -7.96
N GLN A 74 -22.33 -9.62 -6.70
CA GLN A 74 -23.66 -9.85 -6.11
C GLN A 74 -24.72 -8.92 -6.70
N TYR A 75 -24.36 -7.69 -7.04
CA TYR A 75 -25.28 -6.72 -7.63
C TYR A 75 -25.79 -7.17 -9.00
N TYR A 76 -24.88 -7.67 -9.84
CA TYR A 76 -25.22 -8.01 -11.23
C TYR A 76 -25.72 -9.43 -11.40
N ASP A 77 -25.45 -10.36 -10.46
CA ASP A 77 -25.80 -11.78 -10.58
C ASP A 77 -27.32 -12.00 -10.60
N ILE A 78 -27.83 -12.61 -11.69
CA ILE A 78 -29.24 -12.91 -11.86
C ILE A 78 -29.80 -13.81 -10.75
N ASN A 79 -28.98 -14.66 -10.14
CA ASN A 79 -29.37 -15.54 -9.05
C ASN A 79 -29.49 -14.82 -7.69
N MET A 80 -29.08 -13.55 -7.61
CA MET A 80 -29.16 -12.78 -6.36
C MET A 80 -30.42 -11.91 -6.26
N ALA A 81 -31.33 -11.98 -7.24
CA ALA A 81 -32.55 -11.18 -7.25
C ALA A 81 -33.40 -11.33 -5.98
N ASP A 82 -33.58 -12.56 -5.49
CA ASP A 82 -34.35 -12.85 -4.26
C ASP A 82 -33.66 -12.36 -2.97
N ARG A 83 -32.37 -12.06 -3.05
CA ARG A 83 -31.56 -11.59 -1.93
C ARG A 83 -31.15 -10.12 -2.04
N PHE A 84 -31.69 -9.42 -3.04
CA PHE A 84 -31.29 -8.03 -3.31
C PHE A 84 -31.50 -7.13 -2.09
N GLU A 85 -32.67 -7.19 -1.46
CA GLU A 85 -32.98 -6.41 -0.26
C GLU A 85 -32.08 -6.79 0.94
N GLU A 86 -31.80 -8.10 1.13
CA GLU A 86 -30.87 -8.56 2.19
C GLU A 86 -29.47 -7.95 2.02
N LEU A 87 -28.98 -7.89 0.79
CA LEU A 87 -27.60 -7.50 0.49
C LEU A 87 -27.43 -5.99 0.32
N PHE A 88 -28.40 -5.33 -0.29
CA PHE A 88 -28.28 -3.91 -0.69
C PHE A 88 -29.26 -2.99 0.05
N GLY A 89 -30.23 -3.51 0.78
CA GLY A 89 -31.16 -2.70 1.56
C GLY A 89 -30.44 -1.73 2.51
N GLY A 90 -30.83 -0.46 2.49
CA GLY A 90 -30.20 0.63 3.27
C GLY A 90 -28.84 1.09 2.73
N LEU A 91 -28.42 0.66 1.54
CA LEU A 91 -27.29 1.20 0.80
C LEU A 91 -27.79 2.08 -0.35
N TYR A 92 -26.96 3.00 -0.83
CA TYR A 92 -27.32 3.92 -1.91
C TYR A 92 -27.94 3.21 -3.12
N ILE A 93 -27.29 2.15 -3.61
CA ILE A 93 -27.74 1.42 -4.79
C ILE A 93 -28.98 0.54 -4.52
N GLY A 94 -29.21 0.16 -3.27
CA GLY A 94 -30.42 -0.54 -2.87
C GLY A 94 -31.66 0.35 -2.97
N GLU A 95 -31.50 1.64 -2.65
CA GLU A 95 -32.55 2.65 -2.79
C GLU A 95 -32.67 3.19 -4.23
N ASN A 96 -31.59 3.11 -5.02
CA ASN A 96 -31.49 3.63 -6.38
C ASN A 96 -30.99 2.56 -7.36
N PRO A 97 -31.68 1.41 -7.51
CA PRO A 97 -31.21 0.32 -8.35
C PRO A 97 -31.22 0.70 -9.84
N THR A 98 -30.16 0.31 -10.55
CA THR A 98 -30.08 0.51 -11.99
C THR A 98 -30.83 -0.56 -12.76
N PRO A 99 -31.17 -0.36 -14.06
CA PRO A 99 -31.78 -1.40 -14.88
C PRO A 99 -30.90 -2.65 -15.09
N GLU A 100 -29.60 -2.57 -14.81
CA GLU A 100 -28.66 -3.68 -15.01
C GLU A 100 -28.57 -4.63 -13.80
N HIS A 101 -29.15 -4.29 -12.64
CA HIS A 101 -29.10 -5.16 -11.47
C HIS A 101 -29.74 -6.52 -11.70
N ASN A 102 -29.07 -7.56 -11.23
CA ASN A 102 -29.54 -8.96 -11.32
C ASN A 102 -29.90 -9.42 -12.75
N THR A 103 -29.12 -9.00 -13.75
CA THR A 103 -29.40 -9.32 -15.17
C THR A 103 -28.30 -10.10 -15.87
N TYR A 104 -27.20 -10.44 -15.18
CA TYR A 104 -26.04 -11.10 -15.78
C TYR A 104 -25.79 -12.50 -15.22
N LEU A 105 -25.22 -13.34 -16.06
CA LEU A 105 -24.49 -14.53 -15.63
C LEU A 105 -23.03 -14.11 -15.31
N ILE A 106 -22.52 -14.47 -14.15
CA ILE A 106 -21.22 -14.01 -13.66
C ILE A 106 -20.14 -15.07 -13.85
N ILE A 107 -19.11 -14.74 -14.64
CA ILE A 107 -17.84 -15.50 -14.64
C ILE A 107 -16.84 -14.75 -13.77
N SER A 108 -16.25 -15.43 -12.80
CA SER A 108 -15.27 -14.82 -11.88
C SER A 108 -13.98 -15.62 -11.84
N LEU A 109 -12.88 -14.98 -12.23
CA LEU A 109 -11.54 -15.57 -12.23
C LEU A 109 -10.66 -14.82 -11.24
N ASN A 110 -9.86 -15.57 -10.46
CA ASN A 110 -8.84 -14.98 -9.57
C ASN A 110 -7.49 -15.59 -9.91
N PHE A 111 -6.61 -14.80 -10.49
CA PHE A 111 -5.32 -15.32 -10.94
C PHE A 111 -4.29 -15.48 -9.80
N ALA A 112 -4.59 -15.02 -8.58
CA ALA A 112 -3.71 -15.28 -7.43
C ALA A 112 -3.57 -16.77 -7.08
N VAL A 113 -4.52 -17.61 -7.50
CA VAL A 113 -4.48 -19.06 -7.26
C VAL A 113 -3.78 -19.85 -8.37
N VAL A 114 -3.41 -19.19 -9.47
CA VAL A 114 -2.69 -19.82 -10.57
C VAL A 114 -1.22 -19.96 -10.19
N ASP A 115 -0.64 -21.14 -10.41
CA ASP A 115 0.79 -21.36 -10.19
C ASP A 115 1.60 -20.41 -11.08
N ALA A 116 2.38 -19.55 -10.46
CA ALA A 116 3.17 -18.56 -11.15
C ALA A 116 4.49 -19.12 -11.73
N ASN A 117 4.80 -20.40 -11.49
CA ASN A 117 5.92 -21.05 -12.16
C ASN A 117 5.65 -21.13 -13.66
N LEU A 118 6.55 -20.52 -14.44
CA LEU A 118 6.43 -20.38 -15.90
C LEU A 118 6.25 -21.72 -16.62
N GLU A 119 6.90 -22.79 -16.16
CA GLU A 119 6.77 -24.12 -16.76
C GLU A 119 5.37 -24.71 -16.61
N ASN A 120 4.64 -24.32 -15.56
CA ASN A 120 3.32 -24.83 -15.22
C ASN A 120 2.19 -23.83 -15.43
N TYR A 121 2.51 -22.54 -15.74
CA TYR A 121 1.54 -21.45 -15.77
C TYR A 121 0.33 -21.74 -16.69
N LYS A 122 0.58 -22.19 -17.93
CA LYS A 122 -0.50 -22.55 -18.86
C LYS A 122 -1.42 -23.62 -18.26
N LYS A 123 -0.85 -24.70 -17.71
CA LYS A 123 -1.64 -25.77 -17.09
C LYS A 123 -2.41 -25.28 -15.86
N GLY A 124 -1.77 -24.42 -15.05
CA GLY A 124 -2.39 -23.81 -13.88
C GLY A 124 -3.56 -22.91 -14.27
N LEU A 125 -3.39 -22.07 -15.28
CA LEU A 125 -4.43 -21.20 -15.80
C LEU A 125 -5.61 -22.01 -16.38
N ASP A 126 -5.31 -23.02 -17.21
CA ASP A 126 -6.34 -23.91 -17.76
C ASP A 126 -7.12 -24.65 -16.68
N ALA A 127 -6.43 -25.18 -15.67
CA ALA A 127 -7.06 -25.90 -14.56
C ALA A 127 -7.96 -24.97 -13.71
N HIS A 128 -7.47 -23.75 -13.40
CA HIS A 128 -8.25 -22.76 -12.67
C HIS A 128 -9.49 -22.34 -13.46
N CYS A 129 -9.31 -21.91 -14.73
CA CYS A 129 -10.43 -21.50 -15.58
C CYS A 129 -11.44 -22.65 -15.78
N ASN A 130 -10.98 -23.86 -16.02
CA ASN A 130 -11.85 -25.03 -16.15
C ASN A 130 -12.70 -25.25 -14.89
N THR A 131 -12.11 -25.10 -13.70
CA THR A 131 -12.83 -25.22 -12.44
C THR A 131 -13.92 -24.17 -12.32
N GLU A 132 -13.61 -22.90 -12.59
CA GLU A 132 -14.56 -21.79 -12.51
C GLU A 132 -15.64 -21.89 -13.60
N PHE A 133 -15.31 -22.33 -14.80
CA PHE A 133 -16.29 -22.55 -15.87
C PHE A 133 -17.24 -23.73 -15.59
N ASN A 134 -16.75 -24.81 -14.99
CA ASN A 134 -17.61 -25.89 -14.52
C ASN A 134 -18.56 -25.39 -13.43
N TYR A 135 -18.07 -24.60 -12.48
CA TYR A 135 -18.89 -23.97 -11.46
C TYR A 135 -19.96 -23.04 -12.07
N PHE A 136 -19.59 -22.23 -13.06
CA PHE A 136 -20.52 -21.41 -13.80
C PHE A 136 -21.65 -22.23 -14.46
N CYS A 137 -21.31 -23.33 -15.13
CA CYS A 137 -22.31 -24.21 -15.73
C CYS A 137 -23.28 -24.81 -14.69
N ASP A 138 -22.77 -25.19 -13.51
CA ASP A 138 -23.59 -25.74 -12.45
C ASP A 138 -24.53 -24.69 -11.83
N VAL A 139 -24.01 -23.51 -11.54
CA VAL A 139 -24.77 -22.40 -10.91
C VAL A 139 -25.87 -21.86 -11.81
N TYR A 140 -25.62 -21.81 -13.14
CA TYR A 140 -26.56 -21.25 -14.10
C TYR A 140 -27.23 -22.31 -14.98
N ALA A 141 -27.28 -23.56 -14.52
CA ALA A 141 -27.86 -24.68 -15.28
C ALA A 141 -29.29 -24.43 -15.79
N GLN A 142 -30.09 -23.64 -15.06
CA GLN A 142 -31.46 -23.29 -15.47
C GLN A 142 -31.54 -22.33 -16.65
N TYR A 143 -30.46 -21.62 -16.98
CA TYR A 143 -30.39 -20.64 -18.07
C TYR A 143 -29.61 -21.16 -19.29
N LEU A 144 -28.98 -22.33 -19.17
CA LEU A 144 -28.01 -22.86 -20.11
C LEU A 144 -28.46 -24.22 -20.69
N PRO A 145 -27.95 -24.64 -21.88
CA PRO A 145 -28.20 -25.97 -22.42
C PRO A 145 -27.74 -27.08 -21.47
N VAL A 146 -28.50 -28.20 -21.43
CA VAL A 146 -28.25 -29.32 -20.50
C VAL A 146 -26.86 -29.95 -20.70
N ASP A 147 -26.36 -29.98 -21.92
CA ASP A 147 -25.10 -30.62 -22.31
C ASP A 147 -23.90 -29.63 -22.32
N ILE A 148 -24.13 -28.37 -21.94
CA ILE A 148 -23.10 -27.31 -22.02
C ILE A 148 -21.81 -27.68 -21.31
N LYS A 149 -21.90 -28.27 -20.13
CA LYS A 149 -20.75 -28.66 -19.30
C LYS A 149 -19.91 -29.75 -19.96
N GLU A 150 -20.55 -30.77 -20.53
CA GLU A 150 -19.85 -31.84 -21.22
C GLU A 150 -19.17 -31.34 -22.49
N GLU A 151 -19.87 -30.56 -23.30
CA GLU A 151 -19.34 -30.01 -24.55
C GLU A 151 -18.22 -28.97 -24.30
N MET A 152 -18.32 -28.16 -23.24
CA MET A 152 -17.25 -27.26 -22.83
C MET A 152 -15.99 -28.02 -22.45
N ASN A 153 -16.12 -29.11 -21.67
CA ASN A 153 -14.97 -29.91 -21.24
C ASN A 153 -14.26 -30.68 -22.37
N ARG A 154 -14.89 -30.74 -23.56
CA ARG A 154 -14.25 -31.27 -24.80
C ARG A 154 -13.37 -30.25 -25.51
N LYS A 155 -13.39 -28.96 -25.09
CA LYS A 155 -12.59 -27.89 -25.68
C LYS A 155 -11.19 -27.86 -25.08
N ASP A 156 -10.19 -27.48 -25.89
CA ASP A 156 -8.78 -27.47 -25.49
C ASP A 156 -8.39 -26.13 -24.83
N GLY A 157 -8.25 -26.16 -23.53
CA GLY A 157 -7.77 -25.04 -22.73
C GLY A 157 -8.80 -23.92 -22.49
N ALA A 158 -8.42 -22.99 -21.61
CA ALA A 158 -9.29 -21.94 -21.09
C ALA A 158 -9.89 -21.02 -22.17
N ALA A 159 -9.10 -20.68 -23.19
CA ALA A 159 -9.55 -19.79 -24.25
C ALA A 159 -10.70 -20.39 -25.08
N GLU A 160 -10.59 -21.65 -25.49
CA GLU A 160 -11.63 -22.31 -26.28
C GLU A 160 -12.88 -22.62 -25.44
N GLN A 161 -12.70 -22.93 -24.15
CA GLN A 161 -13.79 -23.13 -23.21
C GLN A 161 -14.61 -21.84 -23.00
N LEU A 162 -13.93 -20.69 -22.79
CA LEU A 162 -14.57 -19.38 -22.66
C LEU A 162 -15.34 -18.99 -23.93
N ASP A 163 -14.72 -19.13 -25.11
CA ASP A 163 -15.36 -18.83 -26.38
C ASP A 163 -16.63 -19.66 -26.59
N TYR A 164 -16.56 -20.95 -26.26
CA TYR A 164 -17.72 -21.85 -26.33
C TYR A 164 -18.83 -21.41 -25.37
N LEU A 165 -18.52 -21.15 -24.11
CA LEU A 165 -19.51 -20.69 -23.12
C LEU A 165 -20.19 -19.39 -23.56
N CYS A 166 -19.43 -18.41 -24.02
CA CYS A 166 -19.99 -17.15 -24.50
C CYS A 166 -20.94 -17.35 -25.72
N LYS A 167 -20.59 -18.24 -26.64
CA LYS A 167 -21.47 -18.58 -27.79
C LYS A 167 -22.76 -19.26 -27.38
N GLU A 168 -22.71 -20.16 -26.42
CA GLU A 168 -23.93 -20.82 -25.92
C GLU A 168 -24.81 -19.85 -25.13
N CYS A 169 -24.22 -18.99 -24.27
CA CYS A 169 -24.98 -17.93 -23.59
C CYS A 169 -25.68 -16.99 -24.59
N LYS A 170 -25.05 -16.67 -25.75
CA LYS A 170 -25.65 -15.87 -26.79
C LYS A 170 -26.89 -16.55 -27.38
N LYS A 171 -26.83 -17.87 -27.63
CA LYS A 171 -27.96 -18.63 -28.19
C LYS A 171 -29.17 -18.64 -27.23
N THR A 172 -28.93 -18.61 -25.94
CA THR A 172 -29.99 -18.57 -24.90
C THR A 172 -30.42 -17.14 -24.55
N GLY A 173 -29.81 -16.10 -25.19
CA GLY A 173 -30.15 -14.69 -24.95
C GLY A 173 -29.64 -14.16 -23.60
N GLN A 174 -28.70 -14.87 -22.97
CA GLN A 174 -28.13 -14.46 -21.68
C GLN A 174 -26.97 -13.47 -21.88
N LYS A 175 -26.81 -12.54 -20.94
CA LYS A 175 -25.69 -11.61 -20.85
C LYS A 175 -24.65 -12.12 -19.86
N VAL A 176 -23.37 -12.00 -20.20
CA VAL A 176 -22.27 -12.42 -19.34
C VAL A 176 -21.47 -11.20 -18.88
N TYR A 177 -21.14 -11.16 -17.59
CA TYR A 177 -20.18 -10.22 -17.02
C TYR A 177 -18.97 -11.00 -16.48
N LEU A 178 -17.80 -10.71 -17.02
CA LEU A 178 -16.54 -11.34 -16.60
C LEU A 178 -15.80 -10.45 -15.60
N PHE A 179 -15.47 -11.02 -14.45
CA PHE A 179 -14.63 -10.40 -13.42
C PHE A 179 -13.29 -11.12 -13.33
N ILE A 180 -12.19 -10.36 -13.36
CA ILE A 180 -10.84 -10.89 -13.21
C ILE A 180 -10.16 -10.15 -12.06
N ASP A 181 -9.84 -10.84 -10.97
CA ASP A 181 -9.06 -10.32 -9.85
C ASP A 181 -7.60 -10.76 -9.95
N GLU A 182 -6.66 -9.92 -9.44
CA GLU A 182 -5.21 -10.16 -9.41
C GLU A 182 -4.65 -10.58 -10.80
N TYR A 183 -5.11 -9.91 -11.86
CA TYR A 183 -4.74 -10.22 -13.25
C TYR A 183 -3.23 -10.19 -13.50
N ASP A 184 -2.50 -9.44 -12.67
CA ASP A 184 -1.07 -9.19 -12.72
C ASP A 184 -0.26 -10.11 -11.79
N HIS A 185 -0.88 -11.13 -11.18
CA HIS A 185 -0.19 -12.04 -10.26
C HIS A 185 1.02 -12.70 -10.90
N PHE A 186 0.88 -13.17 -12.13
CA PHE A 186 1.94 -13.75 -12.93
C PHE A 186 3.12 -12.79 -13.11
N THR A 187 2.88 -11.55 -13.54
CA THR A 187 3.92 -10.54 -13.73
C THR A 187 4.64 -10.21 -12.42
N ASN A 188 3.89 -10.11 -11.34
CA ASN A 188 4.47 -9.82 -10.03
C ASN A 188 5.44 -10.91 -9.55
N THR A 189 5.23 -12.17 -9.93
CA THR A 189 6.12 -13.28 -9.61
C THR A 189 7.38 -13.22 -10.47
N ILE A 190 7.23 -12.93 -11.76
CA ILE A 190 8.36 -12.80 -12.69
C ILE A 190 9.26 -11.61 -12.34
N LEU A 191 8.67 -10.51 -11.96
CA LEU A 191 9.43 -9.36 -11.47
C LEU A 191 10.27 -9.72 -10.23
N ALA A 192 9.89 -10.76 -9.48
CA ALA A 192 10.63 -11.24 -8.32
C ALA A 192 11.84 -12.12 -8.67
N GLU A 193 11.92 -12.66 -9.90
CA GLU A 193 12.99 -13.57 -10.34
C GLU A 193 13.76 -12.96 -11.52
N PRO A 194 15.08 -12.70 -11.39
CA PRO A 194 15.86 -11.98 -12.42
C PRO A 194 15.92 -12.64 -13.79
N ASP A 195 15.88 -13.98 -13.85
CA ASP A 195 16.10 -14.75 -15.08
C ASP A 195 14.80 -15.06 -15.87
N CYS A 196 13.64 -14.61 -15.40
CA CYS A 196 12.36 -15.00 -15.95
C CYS A 196 11.79 -14.07 -17.05
N LEU A 197 12.48 -12.97 -17.40
CA LEU A 197 11.97 -12.00 -18.37
C LEU A 197 11.73 -12.60 -19.77
N ASN A 198 12.65 -13.43 -20.27
CA ASN A 198 12.51 -14.08 -21.59
C ASN A 198 11.30 -15.05 -21.62
N SER A 199 11.07 -15.76 -20.53
CA SER A 199 9.95 -16.68 -20.42
C SER A 199 8.62 -15.95 -20.25
N TYR A 200 8.63 -14.79 -19.59
CA TYR A 200 7.49 -13.90 -19.52
C TYR A 200 7.07 -13.39 -20.90
N GLN A 201 8.03 -12.93 -21.70
CA GLN A 201 7.78 -12.47 -23.07
C GLN A 201 7.16 -13.57 -23.92
N ALA A 202 7.59 -14.82 -23.76
CA ALA A 202 7.02 -15.95 -24.49
C ALA A 202 5.52 -16.15 -24.20
N GLU A 203 5.05 -15.82 -23.00
CA GLU A 203 3.65 -15.99 -22.59
C GLU A 203 2.77 -14.74 -22.86
N THR A 204 3.36 -13.55 -22.89
CA THR A 204 2.63 -12.29 -23.02
C THR A 204 2.73 -11.64 -24.40
N HIS A 205 3.73 -12.02 -25.22
CA HIS A 205 3.97 -11.44 -26.53
C HIS A 205 3.65 -12.42 -27.68
N GLY A 206 3.40 -11.90 -28.85
CA GLY A 206 3.22 -12.65 -30.09
C GLY A 206 2.10 -13.70 -30.00
N THR A 207 2.44 -14.97 -29.94
CA THR A 207 1.51 -16.12 -29.83
C THR A 207 1.40 -16.66 -28.41
N GLY A 208 1.85 -15.90 -27.41
CA GLY A 208 1.82 -16.30 -25.99
C GLY A 208 0.43 -16.69 -25.51
N TYR A 209 0.37 -17.64 -24.58
CA TYR A 209 -0.89 -18.23 -24.16
C TYR A 209 -1.80 -17.24 -23.41
N LEU A 210 -1.24 -16.43 -22.51
CA LEU A 210 -2.00 -15.41 -21.78
C LEU A 210 -2.57 -14.37 -22.75
N ARG A 211 -1.80 -13.93 -23.73
CA ARG A 211 -2.26 -13.05 -24.78
C ARG A 211 -3.42 -13.65 -25.57
N LYS A 212 -3.32 -14.92 -26.01
CA LYS A 212 -4.41 -15.63 -26.69
C LYS A 212 -5.68 -15.65 -25.87
N PHE A 213 -5.57 -15.82 -24.54
CA PHE A 213 -6.72 -15.79 -23.65
C PHE A 213 -7.42 -14.41 -23.66
N PHE A 214 -6.65 -13.30 -23.56
CA PHE A 214 -7.20 -11.96 -23.63
C PHE A 214 -7.73 -11.58 -25.03
N ASP A 215 -7.11 -12.07 -26.11
CA ASP A 215 -7.64 -11.95 -27.47
C ASP A 215 -9.02 -12.65 -27.60
N THR A 216 -9.19 -13.79 -26.93
CA THR A 216 -10.46 -14.50 -26.87
C THR A 216 -11.52 -13.71 -26.09
N ILE A 217 -11.15 -13.12 -24.95
CA ILE A 217 -12.05 -12.21 -24.21
C ILE A 217 -12.50 -11.07 -25.12
N LYS A 218 -11.57 -10.43 -25.85
CA LYS A 218 -11.89 -9.37 -26.82
C LYS A 218 -12.87 -9.85 -27.89
N SER A 219 -12.62 -11.00 -28.49
CA SER A 219 -13.53 -11.57 -29.49
C SER A 219 -14.93 -11.86 -28.93
N ALA A 220 -15.01 -12.31 -27.68
CA ALA A 220 -16.25 -12.61 -27.00
C ALA A 220 -17.10 -11.35 -26.72
N THR A 221 -16.48 -10.16 -26.66
CA THR A 221 -17.20 -8.89 -26.45
C THR A 221 -18.07 -8.49 -27.65
N ASP A 222 -17.78 -9.00 -28.82
CA ASP A 222 -18.64 -8.83 -30.01
C ASP A 222 -19.92 -9.68 -29.97
N SER A 223 -20.05 -10.53 -28.97
CA SER A 223 -21.14 -11.50 -28.90
C SER A 223 -22.02 -11.37 -27.66
N THR A 224 -21.56 -11.85 -26.51
CA THR A 224 -22.35 -12.04 -25.29
C THR A 224 -21.68 -11.48 -24.06
N LEU A 225 -20.36 -11.35 -24.12
CA LEU A 225 -19.60 -10.76 -23.03
C LEU A 225 -19.85 -9.25 -23.01
N GLU A 226 -20.90 -8.84 -22.31
CA GLU A 226 -21.37 -7.46 -22.29
C GLU A 226 -20.45 -6.53 -21.50
N ARG A 227 -19.86 -7.04 -20.42
CA ARG A 227 -18.98 -6.28 -19.53
C ARG A 227 -17.80 -7.11 -19.05
N VAL A 228 -16.66 -6.45 -18.86
CA VAL A 228 -15.47 -7.03 -18.24
C VAL A 228 -14.96 -6.05 -17.18
N PHE A 229 -14.69 -6.55 -15.97
CA PHE A 229 -14.05 -5.79 -14.91
C PHE A 229 -12.75 -6.49 -14.50
N VAL A 230 -11.64 -5.80 -14.66
CA VAL A 230 -10.31 -6.33 -14.34
C VAL A 230 -9.68 -5.51 -13.22
N THR A 231 -9.16 -6.17 -12.20
CA THR A 231 -8.44 -5.50 -11.12
C THR A 231 -7.13 -6.20 -10.75
N GLY A 232 -6.20 -5.42 -10.23
CA GLY A 232 -4.86 -5.85 -9.84
C GLY A 232 -4.08 -4.74 -9.19
N VAL A 233 -2.76 -4.84 -9.21
CA VAL A 233 -1.83 -3.88 -8.61
C VAL A 233 -0.87 -3.27 -9.61
N SER A 234 -0.32 -4.04 -10.56
CA SER A 234 0.74 -3.61 -11.48
C SER A 234 0.19 -3.19 -12.84
N PRO A 235 0.66 -2.09 -13.45
CA PRO A 235 0.29 -1.68 -14.80
C PRO A 235 1.10 -2.42 -15.89
N VAL A 236 2.14 -3.16 -15.53
CA VAL A 236 3.10 -3.77 -16.48
C VAL A 236 2.40 -4.75 -17.40
N THR A 237 1.69 -5.72 -16.85
CA THR A 237 0.96 -6.74 -17.64
C THR A 237 -0.07 -6.12 -18.56
N MET A 238 -0.62 -4.95 -18.19
CA MET A 238 -1.66 -4.30 -18.97
C MET A 238 -1.17 -3.89 -20.37
N ASP A 239 0.04 -3.34 -20.48
CA ASP A 239 0.60 -2.91 -21.77
C ASP A 239 0.92 -4.13 -22.65
N ASP A 240 1.51 -5.17 -22.09
CA ASP A 240 1.84 -6.40 -22.79
C ASP A 240 0.60 -7.13 -23.30
N LEU A 241 -0.51 -7.08 -22.57
CA LEU A 241 -1.80 -7.64 -22.94
C LEU A 241 -2.66 -6.66 -23.76
N ALA A 242 -2.48 -5.35 -23.58
CA ALA A 242 -3.32 -4.32 -24.21
C ALA A 242 -3.22 -4.31 -25.72
N SER A 243 -2.12 -4.75 -26.32
CA SER A 243 -2.05 -4.93 -27.76
C SER A 243 -3.05 -6.00 -28.28
N GLY A 244 -3.43 -6.97 -27.42
CA GLY A 244 -4.51 -7.93 -27.65
C GLY A 244 -5.88 -7.42 -27.19
N PHE A 245 -5.94 -6.68 -26.07
CA PHE A 245 -7.20 -6.19 -25.47
C PHE A 245 -7.30 -4.65 -25.47
N ASN A 246 -7.08 -4.03 -26.62
CA ASN A 246 -7.07 -2.56 -26.80
C ASN A 246 -8.46 -1.89 -26.71
N ILE A 247 -9.48 -2.61 -26.29
CA ILE A 247 -10.85 -2.09 -26.07
C ILE A 247 -11.10 -1.68 -24.61
N GLY A 248 -10.23 -2.10 -23.70
CA GLY A 248 -10.36 -1.77 -22.28
C GLY A 248 -9.86 -0.35 -21.96
N THR A 249 -10.51 0.29 -21.00
CA THR A 249 -10.10 1.60 -20.47
C THR A 249 -9.62 1.47 -19.04
N ASN A 250 -8.43 2.02 -18.77
CA ASN A 250 -7.87 2.07 -17.41
C ASN A 250 -8.37 3.31 -16.68
N TYR A 251 -9.25 3.11 -15.72
CA TYR A 251 -9.84 4.17 -14.89
C TYR A 251 -9.07 4.43 -13.58
N SER A 252 -7.92 3.81 -13.40
CA SER A 252 -7.13 3.92 -12.16
C SER A 252 -6.70 5.35 -11.84
N LEU A 253 -6.56 6.21 -12.84
CA LEU A 253 -6.12 7.60 -12.70
C LEU A 253 -7.25 8.60 -12.94
N SER A 254 -8.50 8.14 -13.15
CA SER A 254 -9.65 9.00 -13.37
C SER A 254 -10.13 9.64 -12.08
N TYR A 255 -10.50 10.91 -12.18
CA TYR A 255 -11.02 11.69 -11.07
C TYR A 255 -12.24 11.03 -10.41
N GLU A 256 -13.17 10.56 -11.23
CA GLU A 256 -14.45 9.96 -10.82
C GLU A 256 -14.26 8.70 -9.96
N PHE A 257 -13.12 8.01 -10.11
CA PHE A 257 -12.83 6.76 -9.38
C PHE A 257 -11.74 6.90 -8.32
N ASN A 258 -11.34 8.13 -7.98
CA ASN A 258 -10.31 8.38 -6.95
C ASN A 258 -10.70 7.74 -5.61
N GLU A 259 -11.96 7.84 -5.21
CA GLU A 259 -12.47 7.45 -3.89
C GLU A 259 -13.23 6.10 -3.89
N MET A 260 -13.28 5.39 -5.03
CA MET A 260 -13.99 4.10 -5.13
C MET A 260 -13.38 3.02 -4.22
N ALA A 261 -12.08 3.08 -3.95
CA ALA A 261 -11.37 2.16 -3.06
C ALA A 261 -10.54 2.93 -2.04
N GLY A 262 -10.48 2.44 -0.80
CA GLY A 262 -9.96 3.16 0.35
C GLY A 262 -11.06 3.90 1.11
N PHE A 263 -10.68 4.64 2.14
CA PHE A 263 -11.60 5.48 2.91
C PHE A 263 -11.20 6.95 2.80
N THR A 264 -12.17 7.83 2.71
CA THR A 264 -11.99 9.28 2.91
C THR A 264 -11.88 9.59 4.40
N GLU A 265 -11.46 10.81 4.75
CA GLU A 265 -11.48 11.25 6.15
C GLU A 265 -12.89 11.21 6.73
N GLU A 266 -13.92 11.55 5.94
CA GLU A 266 -15.32 11.48 6.37
C GLU A 266 -15.74 10.04 6.68
N ASP A 267 -15.43 9.07 5.81
CA ASP A 267 -15.69 7.65 6.07
C ASP A 267 -15.07 7.19 7.41
N VAL A 268 -13.82 7.62 7.67
CA VAL A 268 -13.10 7.28 8.92
C VAL A 268 -13.75 7.96 10.12
N ARG A 269 -14.13 9.22 10.00
CA ARG A 269 -14.81 10.03 11.03
C ARG A 269 -16.14 9.42 11.44
N GLU A 270 -16.98 9.07 10.46
CA GLU A 270 -18.26 8.41 10.71
C GLU A 270 -18.08 7.07 11.43
N MET A 271 -17.11 6.27 11.00
CA MET A 271 -16.83 4.97 11.61
C MET A 271 -16.32 5.14 13.06
N LEU A 272 -15.40 6.06 13.31
CA LEU A 272 -14.90 6.35 14.66
C LEU A 272 -16.03 6.85 15.56
N THR A 273 -16.84 7.79 15.10
CA THR A 273 -18.00 8.32 15.84
C THR A 273 -18.95 7.18 16.22
N TYR A 274 -19.31 6.32 15.27
CA TYR A 274 -20.17 5.17 15.54
C TYR A 274 -19.64 4.29 16.67
N TYR A 275 -18.34 3.92 16.65
CA TYR A 275 -17.79 3.00 17.64
C TYR A 275 -17.51 3.69 18.99
N THR A 276 -17.05 4.92 19.01
CA THR A 276 -16.80 5.67 20.25
C THR A 276 -18.10 5.91 21.01
N ASP A 277 -19.16 6.31 20.31
CA ASP A 277 -20.47 6.56 20.94
C ASP A 277 -21.13 5.25 21.39
N THR A 278 -21.20 4.24 20.50
CA THR A 278 -21.84 2.95 20.82
C THR A 278 -21.20 2.26 22.01
N LEU A 279 -19.86 2.37 22.16
CA LEU A 279 -19.10 1.67 23.19
C LEU A 279 -18.69 2.57 24.36
N ASN A 280 -19.07 3.85 24.32
CA ASN A 280 -18.69 4.85 25.32
C ASN A 280 -17.16 4.93 25.54
N LEU A 281 -16.42 5.05 24.43
CA LEU A 281 -14.95 5.13 24.42
C LEU A 281 -14.51 6.59 24.25
N HIS A 282 -14.36 7.32 25.34
CA HIS A 282 -14.06 8.75 25.33
C HIS A 282 -12.66 9.09 25.88
N ASN A 283 -11.70 8.19 25.70
CA ASN A 283 -10.30 8.46 26.07
C ASN A 283 -9.67 9.52 25.14
N TYR A 284 -10.13 9.56 23.90
CA TYR A 284 -9.75 10.52 22.87
C TYR A 284 -11.02 11.00 22.16
N THR A 285 -11.02 12.22 21.70
CA THR A 285 -12.04 12.73 20.76
C THR A 285 -11.82 12.11 19.37
N VAL A 286 -12.85 12.15 18.52
CA VAL A 286 -12.73 11.67 17.12
C VAL A 286 -11.67 12.47 16.36
N ASP A 287 -11.58 13.79 16.59
CA ASP A 287 -10.56 14.64 15.96
C ASP A 287 -9.15 14.24 16.38
N GLU A 288 -8.91 13.99 17.65
CA GLU A 288 -7.61 13.50 18.13
C GLU A 288 -7.24 12.14 17.52
N LEU A 289 -8.21 11.23 17.37
CA LEU A 289 -7.97 9.93 16.72
C LEU A 289 -7.64 10.08 15.24
N ILE A 290 -8.31 10.99 14.52
CA ILE A 290 -8.01 11.28 13.11
C ILE A 290 -6.61 11.86 12.97
N GLU A 291 -6.25 12.86 13.77
CA GLU A 291 -4.91 13.45 13.74
C GLU A 291 -3.80 12.43 14.05
N LEU A 292 -4.08 11.47 14.94
CA LEU A 292 -3.16 10.36 15.23
C LEU A 292 -3.03 9.37 14.07
N MET A 293 -4.13 9.08 13.36
CA MET A 293 -4.15 8.10 12.26
C MET A 293 -3.63 8.65 10.94
N LYS A 294 -3.83 9.94 10.68
CA LYS A 294 -3.54 10.62 9.41
C LYS A 294 -2.10 10.42 8.94
N PRO A 295 -1.05 10.67 9.75
CA PRO A 295 0.33 10.45 9.35
C PRO A 295 0.64 9.00 8.97
N TRP A 296 -0.12 8.03 9.52
CA TRP A 296 0.15 6.60 9.35
C TRP A 296 -0.58 5.98 8.17
N TYR A 297 -1.80 6.41 7.86
CA TYR A 297 -2.68 5.64 6.97
C TYR A 297 -3.24 6.43 5.80
N ASP A 298 -3.18 7.76 5.84
CA ASP A 298 -3.72 8.68 4.84
C ASP A 298 -2.69 9.05 3.75
N ASN A 299 -2.99 10.12 3.04
CA ASN A 299 -2.21 10.83 2.04
C ASN A 299 -2.11 10.17 0.66
N TYR A 300 -2.88 9.12 0.38
CA TYR A 300 -2.93 8.59 -0.98
C TYR A 300 -3.81 9.45 -1.89
N CYS A 301 -3.26 9.89 -3.00
CA CYS A 301 -3.96 10.58 -4.08
C CYS A 301 -3.83 9.75 -5.36
N PHE A 302 -4.95 9.29 -5.92
CA PHE A 302 -4.96 8.38 -7.06
C PHE A 302 -5.26 9.06 -8.40
N ALA A 303 -5.77 10.27 -8.39
CA ALA A 303 -5.97 11.05 -9.59
C ALA A 303 -5.26 12.39 -9.47
N LYS A 304 -4.55 12.80 -10.52
CA LYS A 304 -3.84 14.09 -10.52
C LYS A 304 -4.79 15.27 -10.33
N ALA A 305 -6.00 15.15 -10.85
CA ALA A 305 -7.05 16.17 -10.71
C ALA A 305 -7.61 16.27 -9.28
N SER A 306 -7.52 15.21 -8.47
CA SER A 306 -7.99 15.18 -7.08
C SER A 306 -6.95 15.71 -6.08
N TYR A 307 -5.75 16.08 -6.55
CA TYR A 307 -4.72 16.59 -5.65
C TYR A 307 -5.13 17.91 -5.01
N GLY A 308 -5.08 17.96 -3.69
CA GLY A 308 -5.50 19.12 -2.89
C GLY A 308 -7.00 19.15 -2.55
N GLU A 309 -7.80 18.18 -3.04
CA GLU A 309 -9.22 18.05 -2.71
C GLU A 309 -9.44 16.95 -1.68
N THR A 310 -9.07 15.71 -2.02
CA THR A 310 -9.29 14.54 -1.17
C THR A 310 -8.07 13.62 -1.15
N THR A 311 -7.70 13.14 0.03
CA THR A 311 -6.74 12.05 0.21
C THR A 311 -7.43 10.80 0.72
N MET A 312 -6.81 9.64 0.48
CA MET A 312 -7.39 8.33 0.80
C MET A 312 -6.59 7.62 1.87
N TYR A 313 -7.30 7.12 2.87
CA TYR A 313 -6.76 6.21 3.87
C TYR A 313 -6.70 4.78 3.34
N ASN A 314 -5.65 4.04 3.71
CA ASN A 314 -5.63 2.60 3.50
C ASN A 314 -6.69 1.93 4.40
N SER A 315 -7.76 1.40 3.78
CA SER A 315 -8.93 0.88 4.51
C SER A 315 -8.60 -0.24 5.49
N ASN A 316 -7.69 -1.15 5.14
CA ASN A 316 -7.31 -2.24 6.04
C ASN A 316 -6.60 -1.75 7.30
N MET A 317 -5.76 -0.71 7.17
CA MET A 317 -5.04 -0.12 8.28
C MET A 317 -5.97 0.63 9.23
N VAL A 318 -6.94 1.35 8.69
CA VAL A 318 -7.99 1.98 9.49
C VAL A 318 -8.78 0.94 10.29
N LEU A 319 -9.21 -0.15 9.63
CA LEU A 319 -9.93 -1.24 10.29
C LEU A 319 -9.08 -1.93 11.36
N TYR A 320 -7.78 -2.14 11.11
CA TYR A 320 -6.83 -2.64 12.09
C TYR A 320 -6.75 -1.74 13.33
N PHE A 321 -6.59 -0.42 13.13
CA PHE A 321 -6.52 0.54 14.22
C PHE A 321 -7.80 0.52 15.06
N ILE A 322 -8.97 0.63 14.44
CA ILE A 322 -10.26 0.68 15.13
C ILE A 322 -10.54 -0.64 15.88
N ASP A 323 -10.23 -1.80 15.29
CA ASP A 323 -10.39 -3.09 15.98
C ASP A 323 -9.51 -3.19 17.24
N ASN A 324 -8.25 -2.74 17.15
CA ASN A 324 -7.35 -2.70 18.30
C ASN A 324 -7.79 -1.68 19.35
N TYR A 325 -8.19 -0.48 18.94
CA TYR A 325 -8.69 0.56 19.82
C TYR A 325 -9.89 0.08 20.64
N ILE A 326 -10.82 -0.63 20.01
CA ILE A 326 -11.98 -1.24 20.68
C ILE A 326 -11.55 -2.37 21.63
N ARG A 327 -10.70 -3.29 21.19
CA ARG A 327 -10.21 -4.42 22.01
C ARG A 327 -9.44 -3.92 23.23
N ASN A 328 -8.70 -2.83 23.07
CA ASN A 328 -7.93 -2.19 24.13
C ASN A 328 -8.77 -1.19 24.97
N ARG A 329 -10.11 -1.16 24.76
CA ARG A 329 -11.05 -0.31 25.51
C ARG A 329 -10.72 1.18 25.45
N GLY A 330 -10.48 1.67 24.24
CA GLY A 330 -10.18 3.07 23.99
C GLY A 330 -8.73 3.47 24.25
N ARG A 331 -7.81 2.49 24.34
CA ARG A 331 -6.36 2.75 24.34
C ARG A 331 -5.82 2.54 22.92
N LEU A 332 -4.80 3.30 22.58
CA LEU A 332 -4.14 3.19 21.29
C LEU A 332 -3.50 1.81 21.09
N PRO A 333 -3.36 1.33 19.84
CA PRO A 333 -2.56 0.16 19.52
C PRO A 333 -1.10 0.36 19.98
N GLU A 334 -0.47 -0.68 20.51
CA GLU A 334 0.97 -0.65 20.82
C GLU A 334 1.83 -0.48 19.57
N ASN A 335 1.33 -0.97 18.43
CA ASN A 335 1.98 -0.83 17.12
C ASN A 335 0.96 -0.26 16.12
N MET A 336 1.32 0.83 15.47
CA MET A 336 0.50 1.44 14.43
C MET A 336 0.55 0.64 13.12
N ILE A 337 1.48 -0.29 12.97
CA ILE A 337 1.64 -1.13 11.78
C ILE A 337 1.25 -2.58 12.11
N GLU A 338 0.34 -3.12 11.33
CA GLU A 338 -0.01 -4.55 11.38
C GLU A 338 1.20 -5.41 10.97
N GLU A 339 1.50 -6.47 11.74
CA GLU A 339 2.65 -7.35 11.45
C GLU A 339 2.57 -8.02 10.06
N ASN A 340 1.36 -8.36 9.60
CA ASN A 340 1.14 -8.97 8.28
C ASN A 340 1.44 -8.02 7.10
N ILE A 341 1.47 -6.71 7.32
CA ILE A 341 1.90 -5.75 6.29
C ILE A 341 3.38 -5.90 5.99
N ARG A 342 4.15 -6.29 6.98
CA ARG A 342 5.59 -6.58 6.83
C ARG A 342 5.89 -7.71 5.83
N LEU A 343 4.91 -8.54 5.49
CA LEU A 343 5.10 -9.68 4.56
C LEU A 343 5.12 -9.30 3.07
N ASP A 344 4.68 -8.09 2.69
CA ASP A 344 4.80 -7.59 1.30
C ASP A 344 6.24 -7.13 0.94
N TYR A 345 7.19 -7.35 1.84
CA TYR A 345 8.60 -6.96 1.72
C TYR A 345 9.32 -7.51 0.49
N ASN A 346 8.99 -8.71 0.04
CA ASN A 346 9.72 -9.34 -1.06
C ASN A 346 9.62 -8.53 -2.36
N LYS A 347 8.47 -7.90 -2.63
CA LYS A 347 8.28 -7.05 -3.80
C LYS A 347 9.07 -5.74 -3.69
N LEU A 348 9.02 -5.09 -2.54
CA LEU A 348 9.80 -3.88 -2.28
C LEU A 348 11.31 -4.17 -2.38
N ARG A 349 11.75 -5.28 -1.83
CA ARG A 349 13.14 -5.75 -1.91
C ARG A 349 13.62 -5.89 -3.35
N MET A 350 12.78 -6.46 -4.19
CA MET A 350 13.08 -6.61 -5.61
C MET A 350 13.15 -5.28 -6.33
N LEU A 351 12.16 -4.39 -6.09
CA LEU A 351 12.14 -3.05 -6.70
C LEU A 351 13.41 -2.26 -6.39
N ILE A 352 13.87 -2.31 -5.14
CA ILE A 352 15.08 -1.59 -4.75
C ILE A 352 16.35 -2.22 -5.33
N ARG A 353 16.41 -3.55 -5.49
CA ARG A 353 17.50 -4.18 -6.22
C ARG A 353 17.54 -3.70 -7.66
N LYS A 354 16.40 -3.67 -8.34
CA LYS A 354 16.29 -3.19 -9.73
C LYS A 354 16.63 -1.70 -9.84
N ASP A 355 16.18 -0.86 -8.92
CA ASP A 355 16.54 0.56 -8.87
C ASP A 355 18.07 0.76 -8.84
N LYS A 356 18.82 -0.07 -8.10
CA LYS A 356 20.28 -0.05 -8.08
C LYS A 356 20.92 -0.56 -9.37
N GLU A 357 20.32 -1.57 -10.00
CA GLU A 357 20.80 -2.12 -11.29
C GLU A 357 20.64 -1.12 -12.43
N PHE A 358 19.56 -0.34 -12.42
CA PHE A 358 19.20 0.62 -13.46
C PHE A 358 19.78 2.04 -13.23
N ALA A 359 20.20 2.36 -12.01
CA ALA A 359 20.69 3.70 -11.67
C ALA A 359 22.06 3.99 -12.32
N HIS A 360 22.06 4.87 -13.32
CA HIS A 360 23.29 5.39 -13.90
C HIS A 360 23.86 6.57 -13.09
N ASP A 361 23.00 7.46 -12.55
CA ASP A 361 23.41 8.67 -11.82
C ASP A 361 22.94 8.71 -10.36
N ALA A 362 21.67 8.51 -10.11
CA ALA A 362 21.09 8.43 -8.77
C ALA A 362 19.85 7.53 -8.75
N SER A 363 19.78 6.64 -7.79
CA SER A 363 18.63 5.76 -7.55
C SER A 363 17.38 6.62 -7.25
N ILE A 364 16.23 6.25 -7.79
CA ILE A 364 14.95 6.94 -7.53
C ILE A 364 14.59 6.88 -6.05
N ILE A 365 14.83 5.72 -5.42
CA ILE A 365 14.59 5.56 -3.99
C ILE A 365 15.53 6.45 -3.18
N GLN A 366 16.78 6.57 -3.63
CA GLN A 366 17.72 7.49 -3.02
C GLN A 366 17.22 8.95 -3.13
N GLN A 367 16.74 9.38 -4.30
CA GLN A 367 16.15 10.72 -4.46
C GLN A 367 14.94 10.96 -3.56
N LEU A 368 14.06 9.94 -3.37
CA LEU A 368 12.94 10.02 -2.44
C LEU A 368 13.40 10.25 -0.99
N VAL A 369 14.45 9.55 -0.57
CA VAL A 369 15.01 9.68 0.78
C VAL A 369 15.68 11.06 0.96
N GLU A 370 16.42 11.52 -0.05
CA GLU A 370 17.23 12.74 0.01
C GLU A 370 16.43 14.01 -0.20
N ASN A 371 15.57 14.00 -1.24
CA ASN A 371 14.82 15.18 -1.64
C ASN A 371 13.40 15.21 -1.05
N GLY A 372 12.98 14.11 -0.37
CA GLY A 372 11.59 13.92 0.06
C GLY A 372 10.63 13.67 -1.11
N PHE A 373 11.06 13.82 -2.36
CA PHE A 373 10.23 13.64 -3.53
C PHE A 373 11.03 13.19 -4.76
N VAL A 374 10.30 12.67 -5.75
CA VAL A 374 10.77 12.45 -7.11
C VAL A 374 9.78 13.04 -8.10
N ALA A 375 10.25 13.56 -9.24
CA ALA A 375 9.40 14.09 -10.30
C ALA A 375 9.51 13.24 -11.57
N GLY A 376 8.37 12.84 -12.14
CA GLY A 376 8.32 11.98 -13.31
C GLY A 376 6.96 12.04 -14.02
N GLU A 377 6.86 11.37 -15.17
CA GLU A 377 5.59 11.16 -15.85
C GLU A 377 4.92 9.88 -15.33
N LEU A 378 3.64 9.99 -14.97
CA LEU A 378 2.85 8.82 -14.58
C LEU A 378 2.33 8.10 -15.82
N LYS A 379 2.80 6.87 -16.01
CA LYS A 379 2.40 5.99 -17.11
C LYS A 379 1.25 5.09 -16.69
N THR A 380 0.29 4.87 -17.57
CA THR A 380 -0.87 4.00 -17.34
C THR A 380 -0.60 2.53 -17.62
N GLY A 381 0.46 2.24 -18.39
CA GLY A 381 0.96 0.92 -18.74
C GLY A 381 2.31 1.06 -19.42
N PHE A 382 3.14 0.03 -19.32
CA PHE A 382 4.44 -0.09 -20.00
C PHE A 382 4.89 -1.56 -19.99
N PRO A 383 5.67 -1.99 -21.00
CA PRO A 383 6.16 -3.37 -21.07
C PRO A 383 7.22 -3.65 -19.99
N ALA A 384 7.32 -4.91 -19.58
CA ALA A 384 8.22 -5.35 -18.52
C ALA A 384 9.70 -5.03 -18.80
N GLU A 385 10.12 -5.00 -20.06
CA GLU A 385 11.48 -4.69 -20.50
C GLU A 385 11.87 -3.23 -20.22
N GLN A 386 10.88 -2.36 -20.14
CA GLN A 386 11.08 -0.92 -19.94
C GLN A 386 10.98 -0.48 -18.48
N ILE A 387 10.95 -1.41 -17.53
CA ILE A 387 10.91 -1.09 -16.08
C ILE A 387 12.11 -0.22 -15.65
N GLY A 388 13.27 -0.36 -16.35
CA GLY A 388 14.46 0.44 -16.08
C GLY A 388 14.37 1.91 -16.49
N ASP A 389 13.34 2.30 -17.25
CA ASP A 389 13.07 3.71 -17.52
C ASP A 389 12.62 4.41 -16.23
N PRO A 390 13.18 5.59 -15.87
CA PRO A 390 12.86 6.27 -14.62
C PRO A 390 11.38 6.60 -14.44
N ASP A 391 10.67 7.02 -15.48
CA ASP A 391 9.25 7.35 -15.40
C ASP A 391 8.39 6.07 -15.21
N ASN A 392 8.78 4.95 -15.85
CA ASN A 392 8.12 3.66 -15.66
C ASN A 392 8.35 3.12 -14.25
N PHE A 393 9.58 3.26 -13.74
CA PHE A 393 9.90 2.80 -12.38
C PHE A 393 9.16 3.61 -11.31
N VAL A 394 9.08 4.94 -11.43
CA VAL A 394 8.27 5.79 -10.54
C VAL A 394 6.79 5.41 -10.63
N SER A 395 6.29 5.14 -11.85
CA SER A 395 4.91 4.68 -12.04
C SER A 395 4.65 3.36 -11.34
N LEU A 396 5.60 2.42 -11.40
CA LEU A 396 5.51 1.15 -10.69
C LEU A 396 5.46 1.35 -9.16
N LEU A 397 6.33 2.21 -8.60
CA LEU A 397 6.30 2.57 -7.18
C LEU A 397 4.94 3.17 -6.78
N TYR A 398 4.36 4.01 -7.64
CA TYR A 398 3.05 4.60 -7.40
C TYR A 398 1.93 3.54 -7.37
N TYR A 399 1.87 2.63 -8.33
CA TYR A 399 0.85 1.58 -8.35
C TYR A 399 1.01 0.57 -7.21
N PHE A 400 2.23 0.36 -6.71
CA PHE A 400 2.46 -0.43 -5.49
C PHE A 400 2.14 0.35 -4.20
N GLY A 401 1.82 1.64 -4.30
CA GLY A 401 1.51 2.48 -3.14
C GLY A 401 2.73 2.92 -2.33
N MET A 402 3.92 2.85 -2.93
CA MET A 402 5.16 3.30 -2.29
C MET A 402 5.34 4.81 -2.40
N VAL A 403 4.74 5.42 -3.41
CA VAL A 403 4.67 6.87 -3.57
C VAL A 403 3.25 7.28 -3.93
N THR A 404 2.93 8.55 -3.70
CA THR A 404 1.65 9.17 -4.02
C THR A 404 1.84 10.48 -4.77
N ILE A 405 0.81 10.95 -5.47
CA ILE A 405 0.82 12.24 -6.17
C ILE A 405 0.81 13.38 -5.14
N ALA A 406 1.76 14.32 -5.26
CA ALA A 406 1.89 15.50 -4.40
C ALA A 406 2.08 16.78 -5.23
N GLY A 407 1.29 16.93 -6.29
CA GLY A 407 1.28 18.09 -7.16
C GLY A 407 2.24 18.00 -8.35
N THR A 408 2.88 19.10 -8.70
CA THR A 408 3.77 19.19 -9.85
C THR A 408 5.10 19.84 -9.48
N HIS A 409 6.17 19.42 -10.14
CA HIS A 409 7.49 20.01 -10.04
C HIS A 409 8.10 20.15 -11.45
N GLN A 410 8.41 21.35 -11.86
CA GLN A 410 9.00 21.65 -13.19
C GLN A 410 8.21 21.01 -14.37
N GLY A 411 6.87 21.02 -14.29
CA GLY A 411 6.00 20.49 -15.33
C GLY A 411 5.75 18.97 -15.27
N LYS A 412 6.48 18.24 -14.43
CA LYS A 412 6.27 16.80 -14.17
C LYS A 412 5.41 16.57 -12.93
N THR A 413 4.82 15.39 -12.78
CA THR A 413 4.12 15.00 -11.56
C THR A 413 5.15 14.84 -10.44
N LYS A 414 4.90 15.47 -9.29
CA LYS A 414 5.67 15.29 -8.07
C LYS A 414 5.11 14.11 -7.29
N PHE A 415 5.99 13.21 -6.86
CA PHE A 415 5.64 12.05 -6.03
C PHE A 415 6.39 12.10 -4.71
N VAL A 416 5.70 11.75 -3.63
CA VAL A 416 6.24 11.67 -2.27
C VAL A 416 5.89 10.33 -1.63
N ILE A 417 6.57 9.96 -0.55
CA ILE A 417 6.16 8.83 0.29
C ILE A 417 4.85 9.21 0.99
N PRO A 418 3.77 8.38 0.87
CA PRO A 418 2.45 8.80 1.33
C PRO A 418 2.35 8.95 2.86
N ASN A 419 2.94 8.04 3.61
CA ASN A 419 2.75 7.97 5.06
C ASN A 419 3.85 7.18 5.79
N GLU A 420 3.76 7.16 7.12
CA GLU A 420 4.75 6.53 7.99
C GLU A 420 4.83 5.00 7.82
N VAL A 421 3.71 4.33 7.47
CA VAL A 421 3.73 2.88 7.19
C VAL A 421 4.67 2.57 6.03
N VAL A 422 4.54 3.32 4.94
CA VAL A 422 5.39 3.15 3.74
C VAL A 422 6.81 3.60 4.03
N ARG A 423 6.96 4.71 4.76
CA ARG A 423 8.28 5.25 5.15
C ARG A 423 9.06 4.23 5.97
N GLU A 424 8.47 3.69 7.03
CA GLU A 424 9.13 2.68 7.87
C GLU A 424 9.52 1.44 7.06
N GLN A 425 8.63 0.97 6.18
CA GLN A 425 8.95 -0.16 5.31
C GLN A 425 10.12 0.12 4.39
N LEU A 426 10.16 1.29 3.74
CA LEU A 426 11.23 1.68 2.83
C LEU A 426 12.57 1.77 3.56
N PHE A 427 12.63 2.42 4.71
CA PHE A 427 13.86 2.58 5.48
C PHE A 427 14.35 1.27 6.09
N ARG A 428 13.46 0.44 6.62
CA ARG A 428 13.81 -0.91 7.11
C ARG A 428 14.42 -1.75 6.00
N TYR A 429 13.88 -1.64 4.82
CA TYR A 429 14.40 -2.33 3.65
C TYR A 429 15.78 -1.78 3.21
N LEU A 430 15.98 -0.47 3.20
CA LEU A 430 17.31 0.11 2.95
C LEU A 430 18.32 -0.44 3.95
N LEU A 431 17.96 -0.54 5.22
CA LEU A 431 18.80 -1.11 6.27
C LEU A 431 19.14 -2.58 5.99
N ASP A 432 18.17 -3.40 5.56
CA ASP A 432 18.41 -4.79 5.19
C ASP A 432 19.32 -4.91 3.97
N THR A 433 19.21 -3.98 3.02
CA THR A 433 20.14 -3.92 1.88
C THR A 433 21.57 -3.58 2.31
N TYR A 434 21.74 -2.72 3.30
CA TYR A 434 23.04 -2.46 3.89
C TYR A 434 23.60 -3.70 4.60
N LYS A 435 22.75 -4.46 5.32
CA LYS A 435 23.14 -5.73 5.96
C LYS A 435 23.60 -6.78 4.96
N GLU A 436 22.93 -6.90 3.81
CA GLU A 436 23.34 -7.81 2.73
C GLU A 436 24.71 -7.44 2.12
N ASN A 437 25.12 -6.19 2.24
CA ASN A 437 26.41 -5.68 1.79
C ASN A 437 27.44 -5.57 2.94
N ASP A 438 27.47 -6.57 3.84
CA ASP A 438 28.39 -6.69 4.97
C ASP A 438 28.21 -5.70 6.14
N LEU A 439 27.12 -4.94 6.20
CA LEU A 439 26.79 -4.17 7.38
C LEU A 439 26.37 -5.12 8.51
N LYS A 440 27.22 -5.28 9.51
CA LYS A 440 26.91 -6.01 10.73
C LYS A 440 26.77 -5.02 11.88
N TYR A 441 25.58 -4.92 12.45
CA TYR A 441 25.37 -4.20 13.69
C TYR A 441 24.67 -5.09 14.71
N ASP A 442 24.92 -4.84 15.99
CA ASP A 442 24.30 -5.55 17.09
C ASP A 442 22.96 -4.88 17.43
N SER A 443 21.85 -5.55 17.07
CA SER A 443 20.49 -5.04 17.34
C SER A 443 20.16 -4.99 18.84
N TYR A 444 20.81 -5.82 19.67
CA TYR A 444 20.63 -5.79 21.11
C TYR A 444 21.32 -4.57 21.74
N GLU A 445 22.56 -4.29 21.32
CA GLU A 445 23.28 -3.08 21.76
C GLU A 445 22.57 -1.81 21.30
N LYS A 446 22.13 -1.77 20.05
CA LYS A 446 21.31 -0.65 19.52
C LYS A 446 20.06 -0.43 20.36
N GLY A 447 19.32 -1.50 20.71
CA GLY A 447 18.10 -1.39 21.54
C GLY A 447 18.35 -0.86 22.94
N LYS A 448 19.52 -1.13 23.56
CA LYS A 448 19.93 -0.52 24.83
C LYS A 448 20.20 0.97 24.68
N LEU A 449 20.93 1.36 23.63
CA LEU A 449 21.21 2.76 23.33
C LEU A 449 19.94 3.56 23.05
N GLU A 450 18.98 2.96 22.36
CA GLU A 450 17.65 3.57 22.12
C GLU A 450 16.88 3.78 23.43
N SER A 451 16.95 2.83 24.36
CA SER A 451 16.33 2.98 25.68
C SER A 451 17.01 4.08 26.50
N ALA A 452 18.34 4.14 26.46
CA ALA A 452 19.11 5.19 27.14
C ALA A 452 18.83 6.58 26.54
N LEU A 453 18.69 6.65 25.20
CA LEU A 453 18.25 7.84 24.49
C LEU A 453 16.87 8.32 25.00
N ALA A 454 15.88 7.42 25.10
CA ALA A 454 14.50 7.77 25.43
C ALA A 454 14.30 8.17 26.90
N TYR A 455 15.00 7.51 27.82
CA TYR A 455 14.75 7.62 29.28
C TYR A 455 15.87 8.29 30.06
N CYS A 456 17.10 8.29 29.55
CA CYS A 456 18.25 8.83 30.28
C CYS A 456 18.87 10.09 29.63
N GLY A 457 18.48 10.45 28.42
CA GLY A 457 19.09 11.56 27.69
C GLY A 457 20.50 11.26 27.17
N GLU A 458 20.89 9.99 27.13
CA GLU A 458 22.21 9.56 26.66
C GLU A 458 22.27 9.48 25.14
N TRP A 459 22.26 10.64 24.49
CA TRP A 459 22.18 10.73 23.03
C TRP A 459 23.50 10.45 22.32
N LYS A 460 24.63 10.88 22.89
CA LYS A 460 25.95 10.81 22.24
C LYS A 460 26.39 9.38 21.90
N PRO A 461 26.30 8.39 22.82
CA PRO A 461 26.63 7.01 22.50
C PRO A 461 25.78 6.40 21.36
N TYR A 462 24.53 6.85 21.21
CA TYR A 462 23.65 6.39 20.12
C TYR A 462 24.14 6.87 18.75
N PHE A 463 24.47 8.16 18.60
CA PHE A 463 24.98 8.69 17.34
C PHE A 463 26.40 8.24 17.04
N GLU A 464 27.24 8.06 18.06
CA GLU A 464 28.57 7.44 17.92
C GLU A 464 28.45 6.00 17.39
N TYR A 465 27.51 5.22 17.91
CA TYR A 465 27.26 3.87 17.42
C TYR A 465 26.83 3.83 15.94
N ILE A 466 25.97 4.75 15.52
CA ILE A 466 25.57 4.87 14.11
C ILE A 466 26.78 5.24 13.25
N ALA A 467 27.58 6.22 13.66
CA ALA A 467 28.77 6.67 12.95
C ALA A 467 29.84 5.57 12.84
N ASP A 468 30.10 4.86 13.92
CA ASP A 468 31.03 3.72 13.93
C ASP A 468 30.56 2.59 13.03
N SER A 469 29.25 2.31 13.01
CA SER A 469 28.66 1.32 12.12
C SER A 469 28.85 1.74 10.66
N LEU A 470 28.60 3.00 10.33
CA LEU A 470 28.82 3.57 9.00
C LEU A 470 30.31 3.46 8.59
N HIS A 471 31.21 3.94 9.44
CA HIS A 471 32.65 3.95 9.17
C HIS A 471 33.24 2.57 8.99
N LYS A 472 32.89 1.64 9.88
CA LYS A 472 33.41 0.28 9.93
C LYS A 472 32.98 -0.58 8.75
N TYR A 473 31.73 -0.40 8.31
CA TYR A 473 31.12 -1.26 7.31
C TYR A 473 30.98 -0.62 5.92
N SER A 474 31.29 0.70 5.77
CA SER A 474 31.24 1.36 4.46
C SER A 474 32.29 0.77 3.52
N SER A 475 31.89 0.33 2.34
CA SER A 475 32.79 -0.09 1.28
C SER A 475 33.45 1.13 0.63
N GLN A 476 34.58 0.92 -0.08
CA GLN A 476 35.21 1.99 -0.89
C GLN A 476 34.22 2.59 -1.91
N ARG A 477 33.30 1.75 -2.42
CA ARG A 477 32.27 2.16 -3.37
C ARG A 477 31.22 3.06 -2.73
N ASP A 478 30.87 2.80 -1.47
CA ASP A 478 29.93 3.61 -0.71
C ASP A 478 30.54 4.93 -0.24
N ARG A 479 31.84 4.97 0.05
CA ARG A 479 32.58 6.21 0.36
C ARG A 479 32.56 7.24 -0.78
N GLN A 480 32.33 6.80 -2.01
CA GLN A 480 32.21 7.69 -3.17
C GLN A 480 30.80 8.30 -3.31
N LYS A 481 29.78 7.79 -2.61
CA LYS A 481 28.39 8.26 -2.69
C LYS A 481 28.13 9.53 -1.87
N GLY A 482 29.02 9.92 -0.97
CA GLY A 482 29.04 11.22 -0.30
C GLY A 482 27.92 11.44 0.71
N GLU A 483 27.42 12.67 0.77
CA GLU A 483 26.41 13.18 1.70
C GLU A 483 25.16 12.28 1.78
N TYR A 484 24.67 11.87 0.67
CA TYR A 484 23.48 11.08 0.48
C TYR A 484 23.52 9.71 1.18
N PHE A 485 24.66 9.04 1.10
CA PHE A 485 24.86 7.77 1.79
C PHE A 485 24.85 7.94 3.30
N VAL A 486 25.52 8.97 3.81
CA VAL A 486 25.58 9.25 5.25
C VAL A 486 24.20 9.60 5.79
N HIS A 487 23.47 10.47 5.10
CA HIS A 487 22.13 10.88 5.49
C HIS A 487 21.13 9.70 5.44
N GLY A 488 21.05 9.00 4.31
CA GLY A 488 20.17 7.84 4.15
C GLY A 488 20.48 6.69 5.11
N PHE A 489 21.76 6.45 5.41
CA PHE A 489 22.18 5.46 6.41
C PHE A 489 21.73 5.86 7.81
N THR A 490 21.97 7.13 8.21
CA THR A 490 21.57 7.64 9.52
C THR A 490 20.05 7.57 9.70
N LEU A 491 19.28 7.99 8.69
CA LEU A 491 17.82 7.85 8.68
C LEU A 491 17.38 6.39 8.80
N ALA A 492 17.95 5.47 8.02
CA ALA A 492 17.60 4.05 8.09
C ALA A 492 17.89 3.46 9.48
N MET A 493 18.99 3.84 10.10
CA MET A 493 19.33 3.41 11.45
C MET A 493 18.40 3.99 12.52
N THR A 494 17.88 5.21 12.33
CA THR A 494 16.94 5.85 13.28
C THR A 494 15.51 5.39 13.07
N CYS A 495 15.10 5.00 11.87
CA CYS A 495 13.72 4.57 11.57
C CYS A 495 13.33 3.21 12.20
N ASP A 496 14.29 2.36 12.54
CA ASP A 496 14.02 1.09 13.27
C ASP A 496 13.96 1.29 14.80
N ASN A 497 13.75 2.52 15.28
CA ASN A 497 13.62 2.87 16.68
C ASN A 497 12.16 2.78 17.13
N LYS A 498 11.89 2.06 18.23
CA LYS A 498 10.53 1.86 18.74
C LYS A 498 9.96 3.05 19.55
N PHE A 499 10.81 3.96 20.02
CA PHE A 499 10.42 5.08 20.88
C PHE A 499 10.15 6.37 20.12
N TYR A 500 10.74 6.49 18.93
CA TYR A 500 10.68 7.70 18.13
C TYR A 500 10.17 7.44 16.73
N ARG A 501 9.43 8.40 16.21
CA ARG A 501 9.14 8.53 14.79
C ARG A 501 10.11 9.55 14.20
N PRO A 502 11.12 9.13 13.42
CA PRO A 502 11.99 10.07 12.75
C PRO A 502 11.24 10.79 11.63
N ILE A 503 11.17 12.09 11.74
CA ILE A 503 10.62 12.97 10.71
C ILE A 503 11.81 13.64 10.03
N SER A 504 11.95 13.39 8.72
CA SER A 504 12.94 14.09 7.90
C SER A 504 12.25 15.24 7.19
N GLU A 505 12.68 16.47 7.44
CA GLU A 505 11.95 17.63 7.00
C GLU A 505 12.50 18.26 5.74
N LYS A 506 11.84 17.96 4.66
CA LYS A 506 11.83 18.81 3.49
C LYS A 506 10.42 19.36 3.18
N ASP A 507 9.45 19.16 4.07
CA ASP A 507 8.04 19.49 3.82
C ASP A 507 7.51 20.75 4.53
N THR A 508 8.32 21.52 5.28
CA THR A 508 7.84 22.77 5.88
C THR A 508 8.40 24.02 5.21
N GLN A 509 7.58 25.06 5.13
CA GLN A 509 7.87 26.31 4.43
C GLN A 509 8.97 27.17 5.08
N GLU A 510 9.53 26.81 6.25
CA GLU A 510 10.36 27.70 7.07
C GLU A 510 11.81 27.27 7.31
N GLY A 511 12.32 26.17 6.72
CA GLY A 511 13.70 25.67 6.88
C GLY A 511 13.81 24.47 7.83
N TYR A 512 14.91 23.72 7.75
CA TYR A 512 14.88 22.28 7.95
C TYR A 512 15.92 21.82 8.95
N ALA A 513 15.54 20.95 9.93
CA ALA A 513 16.46 19.99 10.53
C ALA A 513 16.42 18.70 9.71
N ASP A 514 17.56 18.01 9.60
CA ASP A 514 17.64 16.81 8.79
C ASP A 514 16.84 15.66 9.42
N ILE A 515 16.76 15.56 10.75
CA ILE A 515 16.03 14.50 11.46
C ILE A 515 15.42 15.05 12.75
N PHE A 516 14.10 14.96 12.89
CA PHE A 516 13.42 15.11 14.17
C PHE A 516 13.01 13.74 14.69
N LEU A 517 13.56 13.30 15.82
CA LEU A 517 13.13 12.11 16.53
C LEU A 517 11.91 12.48 17.38
N CYS A 518 10.74 12.46 16.73
CA CYS A 518 9.46 12.78 17.35
C CYS A 518 9.08 11.70 18.36
N PRO A 519 8.87 12.04 19.64
CA PRO A 519 8.64 11.05 20.69
C PRO A 519 7.24 10.44 20.57
N LEU A 520 7.15 9.12 20.71
CA LEU A 520 5.86 8.39 20.74
C LEU A 520 5.30 8.35 22.17
N VAL A 521 5.10 9.52 22.79
CA VAL A 521 4.66 9.63 24.21
C VAL A 521 3.27 9.04 24.46
N ASP A 522 2.42 8.94 23.44
CA ASP A 522 1.11 8.30 23.57
C ASP A 522 1.24 6.78 23.78
N ASN A 523 2.31 6.17 23.25
CA ASN A 523 2.64 4.77 23.43
C ASN A 523 3.55 4.54 24.65
N PHE A 524 4.42 5.50 24.96
CA PHE A 524 5.44 5.45 26.01
C PHE A 524 5.37 6.72 26.87
N SER A 525 4.34 6.81 27.72
CA SER A 525 4.01 8.01 28.51
C SER A 525 5.05 8.42 29.55
N ASP A 526 6.02 7.55 29.81
CA ASP A 526 7.15 7.75 30.73
C ASP A 526 8.45 8.18 30.02
N MET A 527 8.41 8.43 28.70
CA MET A 527 9.54 9.00 27.97
C MET A 527 9.88 10.40 28.47
N LEU A 528 11.18 10.69 28.55
CA LEU A 528 11.67 11.96 29.10
C LEU A 528 12.35 12.87 28.08
N HIS A 529 12.81 12.35 26.94
CA HIS A 529 13.67 13.07 26.00
C HIS A 529 13.18 12.97 24.56
N SER A 530 13.40 14.05 23.79
CA SER A 530 13.18 14.14 22.33
C SER A 530 14.34 14.87 21.67
N TYR A 531 14.54 14.68 20.35
CA TYR A 531 15.77 15.11 19.70
C TYR A 531 15.50 15.74 18.34
N ILE A 532 16.16 16.84 18.06
CA ILE A 532 16.36 17.35 16.71
C ILE A 532 17.83 17.16 16.36
N VAL A 533 18.09 16.64 15.19
CA VAL A 533 19.44 16.35 14.71
C VAL A 533 19.65 17.05 13.38
N GLU A 534 20.62 17.92 13.34
CA GLU A 534 21.08 18.55 12.10
C GLU A 534 22.35 17.86 11.64
N LEU A 535 22.32 17.31 10.41
CA LEU A 535 23.38 16.50 9.85
C LEU A 535 24.04 17.25 8.72
N LYS A 536 25.36 17.43 8.77
CA LYS A 536 26.15 18.09 7.73
C LYS A 536 27.24 17.17 7.21
N TYR A 537 27.57 17.35 5.94
CA TYR A 537 28.58 16.55 5.26
C TYR A 537 29.65 17.42 4.60
N ALA A 538 30.91 17.14 4.92
CA ALA A 538 32.09 17.63 4.22
C ALA A 538 32.75 16.51 3.44
N LYS A 539 33.27 16.79 2.26
CA LYS A 539 34.08 15.83 1.51
C LYS A 539 35.39 15.55 2.25
N SER A 540 35.94 14.35 2.12
CA SER A 540 37.20 13.99 2.82
C SER A 540 38.37 14.92 2.56
N LYS A 541 38.36 15.65 1.42
CA LYS A 541 39.39 16.64 1.02
C LYS A 541 39.11 18.08 1.45
N ASP A 542 37.94 18.35 2.03
CA ASP A 542 37.58 19.71 2.43
C ASP A 542 38.39 20.16 3.63
N THR A 543 38.56 21.46 3.76
CA THR A 543 39.38 22.06 4.83
C THR A 543 38.63 22.06 6.17
N ASP A 544 39.36 22.11 7.28
CA ASP A 544 38.76 22.24 8.61
C ASP A 544 38.00 23.56 8.79
N ALA A 545 38.38 24.63 8.05
CA ALA A 545 37.63 25.88 7.98
C ALA A 545 36.25 25.69 7.36
N HIS A 546 36.12 24.83 6.35
CA HIS A 546 34.81 24.47 5.76
C HIS A 546 33.99 23.64 6.72
N VAL A 547 34.58 22.68 7.44
CA VAL A 547 33.91 21.92 8.49
C VAL A 547 33.35 22.83 9.58
N GLU A 548 34.13 23.84 10.02
CA GLU A 548 33.65 24.82 11.01
C GLU A 548 32.52 25.70 10.47
N GLN A 549 32.55 26.04 9.20
CA GLN A 549 31.44 26.76 8.55
C GLN A 549 30.16 25.92 8.56
N LEU A 550 30.24 24.64 8.19
CA LEU A 550 29.11 23.70 8.24
C LEU A 550 28.57 23.54 9.67
N ARG A 551 29.46 23.51 10.67
CA ARG A 551 29.08 23.51 12.08
C ARG A 551 28.23 24.70 12.46
N GLN A 552 28.69 25.94 12.08
CA GLN A 552 27.96 27.18 12.37
C GLN A 552 26.60 27.22 11.64
N ASP A 553 26.53 26.69 10.41
CA ASP A 553 25.31 26.60 9.66
C ASP A 553 24.32 25.61 10.34
N ALA A 554 24.81 24.46 10.80
CA ALA A 554 24.01 23.46 11.56
C ALA A 554 23.43 24.05 12.85
N ILE A 555 24.23 24.78 13.63
CA ILE A 555 23.77 25.45 14.85
C ILE A 555 22.60 26.39 14.56
N ARG A 556 22.70 27.22 13.52
CA ARG A 556 21.62 28.14 13.14
C ARG A 556 20.36 27.44 12.72
N GLN A 557 20.51 26.35 12.00
CA GLN A 557 19.36 25.57 11.48
C GLN A 557 18.64 24.82 12.59
N VAL A 558 19.38 24.12 13.48
CA VAL A 558 18.77 23.35 14.55
C VAL A 558 18.02 24.23 15.57
N ILE A 559 18.55 25.42 15.88
CA ILE A 559 17.88 26.38 16.78
C ILE A 559 16.56 26.87 16.16
N ARG A 560 16.62 27.32 14.90
CA ARG A 560 15.43 27.81 14.20
C ARG A 560 14.35 26.76 14.11
N TYR A 561 14.73 25.51 13.83
CA TYR A 561 13.77 24.42 13.69
C TYR A 561 13.14 24.03 15.02
N ALA A 562 13.90 24.07 16.12
CA ALA A 562 13.37 23.79 17.46
C ALA A 562 12.21 24.70 17.88
N GLU A 563 12.11 25.90 17.28
CA GLU A 563 11.05 26.88 17.53
C GLU A 563 9.80 26.65 16.64
N SER A 564 9.84 25.72 15.69
CA SER A 564 8.72 25.44 14.79
C SER A 564 7.50 24.89 15.53
N GLU A 565 6.30 25.19 15.04
CA GLU A 565 5.04 24.71 15.61
C GLU A 565 4.96 23.18 15.60
N VAL A 566 5.51 22.55 14.56
CA VAL A 566 5.57 21.09 14.42
C VAL A 566 6.33 20.47 15.57
N VAL A 567 7.49 20.97 15.90
CA VAL A 567 8.30 20.44 17.01
C VAL A 567 7.66 20.76 18.36
N THR A 568 7.32 22.02 18.61
CA THR A 568 6.79 22.46 19.92
C THR A 568 5.49 21.78 20.30
N SER A 569 4.63 21.44 19.33
CA SER A 569 3.42 20.65 19.57
C SER A 569 3.70 19.17 19.79
N ALA A 570 4.71 18.60 19.13
CA ALA A 570 4.99 17.16 19.14
C ALA A 570 5.81 16.69 20.35
N ILE A 571 6.65 17.55 20.93
CA ILE A 571 7.51 17.17 22.08
C ILE A 571 6.71 16.92 23.37
N LYS A 572 5.50 17.46 23.47
CA LYS A 572 4.59 17.29 24.64
C LYS A 572 5.31 17.53 25.99
N THR A 573 5.53 16.44 26.76
CA THR A 573 6.14 16.47 28.09
C THR A 573 7.64 16.17 28.10
N THR A 574 8.24 15.89 26.94
CA THR A 574 9.66 15.54 26.84
C THR A 574 10.57 16.77 26.82
N GLN A 575 11.79 16.59 27.26
CA GLN A 575 12.86 17.58 27.12
C GLN A 575 13.43 17.47 25.70
N LEU A 576 13.45 18.60 24.96
CA LEU A 576 14.01 18.64 23.61
C LEU A 576 15.53 18.88 23.67
N HIS A 577 16.27 18.04 22.96
CA HIS A 577 17.71 18.15 22.73
C HIS A 577 17.99 18.57 21.29
N LYS A 578 18.88 19.52 21.10
CA LYS A 578 19.30 20.05 19.79
C LYS A 578 20.69 19.53 19.47
N ILE A 579 20.80 18.56 18.59
CA ILE A 579 22.05 17.85 18.29
C ILE A 579 22.53 18.25 16.90
N ILE A 580 23.83 18.51 16.75
CA ILE A 580 24.46 18.66 15.45
C ILE A 580 25.47 17.54 15.23
N VAL A 581 25.50 17.00 14.02
CA VAL A 581 26.43 15.95 13.60
C VAL A 581 27.07 16.36 12.27
N VAL A 582 28.39 16.44 12.22
CA VAL A 582 29.13 16.74 11.00
C VAL A 582 30.02 15.58 10.63
N TYR A 583 29.83 15.08 9.41
CA TYR A 583 30.69 14.06 8.83
C TYR A 583 31.70 14.65 7.86
N LYS A 584 32.94 14.10 7.85
CA LYS A 584 33.95 14.35 6.83
C LYS A 584 34.27 13.03 6.12
N GLY A 585 33.67 12.83 4.94
CA GLY A 585 33.62 11.49 4.34
C GLY A 585 32.70 10.56 5.13
N THR A 586 33.21 9.45 5.64
CA THR A 586 32.47 8.50 6.49
C THR A 586 32.84 8.63 7.97
N GLU A 587 33.63 9.63 8.35
CA GLU A 587 34.08 9.86 9.72
C GLU A 587 33.25 10.99 10.35
N MET A 588 32.67 10.76 11.51
CA MET A 588 31.99 11.77 12.30
C MET A 588 33.02 12.63 13.02
N VAL A 589 33.15 13.88 12.63
CA VAL A 589 34.16 14.80 13.17
C VAL A 589 33.60 15.75 14.22
N ILE A 590 32.27 15.98 14.22
CA ILE A 590 31.58 16.79 15.24
C ILE A 590 30.30 16.05 15.64
N CYS A 591 30.05 15.95 16.94
CA CYS A 591 28.79 15.48 17.52
C CYS A 591 28.61 16.19 18.86
N GLU A 592 27.74 17.20 18.89
CA GLU A 592 27.56 18.06 20.06
C GLU A 592 26.11 18.51 20.22
N GLU A 593 25.75 18.85 21.45
CA GLU A 593 24.46 19.47 21.79
C GLU A 593 24.59 20.98 21.77
N VAL A 594 23.57 21.63 21.22
CA VAL A 594 23.45 23.10 21.13
C VAL A 594 22.48 23.58 22.21
N GLU A 595 22.88 24.57 23.00
CA GLU A 595 22.07 25.16 24.08
C GLU A 595 20.82 25.91 23.57
#